data_dec4fc8316fe5dada26894479b2e1480
#
_entry.id   dec4fc8316fe5dada26894479b2e1480
#
_cell.length_a   1.000
_cell.length_b   1.000
_cell.length_c   1.000
_cell.angle_alpha   90.00
_cell.angle_beta   90.00
_cell.angle_gamma   90.00
#
_symmetry.space_group_name_H-M   'P 1'
#
loop_
_entity.id
_entity.type
_entity.pdbx_description
1 polymer ?
#
loop_
_entity_poly.entity_id
_entity_poly.type
_entity_poly.pdbx_seq_one_letter_code
_entity_poly.pdbx_strand_id
1 'polypeptide(L)' 'MNDFIKSEIMPHFEYGTFIDGEGLWKGKREQTKIFYLECEDREVEDMLLTFNCIAAAYRKQFRQDSVLVSQVQTNAIFI' A
#
# COMPACT_ATOMS: atom_id res chain seq x y z
N MET A 1 3.62 9.94 -9.07
CA MET A 1 3.19 8.64 -8.53
C MET A 1 3.73 7.44 -9.32
N ASN A 2 3.70 7.49 -10.65
CA ASN A 2 4.19 6.37 -11.47
C ASN A 2 5.66 6.05 -11.24
N ASP A 3 6.51 7.05 -11.07
CA ASP A 3 7.93 6.83 -10.79
C ASP A 3 8.13 6.15 -9.44
N PHE A 4 7.36 6.55 -8.43
CA PHE A 4 7.39 5.91 -7.12
C PHE A 4 6.99 4.44 -7.21
N ILE A 5 5.92 4.14 -7.93
CA ILE A 5 5.44 2.77 -8.12
C ILE A 5 6.54 1.91 -8.77
N LYS A 6 7.18 2.43 -9.81
CA LYS A 6 8.23 1.69 -10.52
C LYS A 6 9.48 1.47 -9.68
N SER A 7 9.89 2.46 -8.90
CA SER A 7 11.15 2.38 -8.15
C SER A 7 10.99 1.70 -6.79
N GLU A 8 9.87 1.88 -6.12
CA GLU A 8 9.72 1.47 -4.73
C GLU A 8 8.77 0.28 -4.53
N ILE A 9 7.82 0.07 -5.41
CA ILE A 9 6.81 -0.98 -5.26
C ILE A 9 7.06 -2.16 -6.17
N MET A 10 7.17 -1.91 -7.47
CA MET A 10 7.31 -3.00 -8.45
C MET A 10 8.50 -3.92 -8.23
N PRO A 11 9.65 -3.45 -7.72
CA PRO A 11 10.76 -4.39 -7.44
C PRO A 11 10.46 -5.43 -6.37
N HIS A 12 9.47 -5.19 -5.52
CA HIS A 12 9.14 -6.07 -4.40
C HIS A 12 7.95 -6.99 -4.65
N PHE A 13 7.10 -6.66 -5.64
CA PHE A 13 5.84 -7.38 -5.84
C PHE A 13 5.62 -7.68 -7.31
N GLU A 14 5.27 -8.92 -7.60
CA GLU A 14 4.89 -9.35 -8.95
C GLU A 14 3.42 -9.08 -9.24
N TYR A 15 2.59 -8.88 -8.21
CA TYR A 15 1.16 -8.66 -8.36
C TYR A 15 0.65 -7.72 -7.27
N GLY A 16 -0.52 -7.23 -7.48
CA GLY A 16 -1.20 -6.31 -6.58
C GLY A 16 -2.16 -5.43 -7.36
N THR A 17 -2.92 -4.62 -6.64
CA THR A 17 -3.91 -3.76 -7.26
C THR A 17 -3.77 -2.34 -6.73
N PHE A 18 -3.76 -1.37 -7.63
CA PHE A 18 -3.80 0.04 -7.27
C PHE A 18 -5.22 0.55 -7.46
N ILE A 19 -5.72 1.23 -6.45
CA ILE A 19 -7.07 1.78 -6.45
C ILE A 19 -6.96 3.27 -6.20
N ASP A 20 -7.57 4.06 -7.08
CA ASP A 20 -7.73 5.48 -6.89
C ASP A 20 -9.08 5.73 -6.21
N GLY A 21 -9.08 6.54 -5.18
CA GLY A 21 -10.28 6.83 -4.44
C GLY A 21 -10.26 8.23 -3.88
N GLU A 22 -11.24 8.52 -3.06
CA GLU A 22 -11.39 9.78 -2.39
C GLU A 22 -11.54 9.52 -0.91
N GLY A 23 -10.67 10.16 -0.12
CA GLY A 23 -10.69 10.03 1.32
C GLY A 23 -11.22 11.27 2.00
N LEU A 24 -11.55 11.12 3.27
CA LEU A 24 -11.93 12.23 4.13
C LEU A 24 -10.94 12.30 5.28
N TRP A 25 -10.32 13.47 5.46
CA TRP A 25 -9.34 13.68 6.51
C TRP A 25 -9.53 15.08 7.10
N LYS A 26 -9.75 15.12 8.40
CA LYS A 26 -9.97 16.39 9.12
C LYS A 26 -11.05 17.27 8.47
N GLY A 27 -12.13 16.63 8.01
CA GLY A 27 -13.26 17.33 7.38
C GLY A 27 -13.03 17.76 5.94
N LYS A 28 -11.92 17.40 5.34
CA LYS A 28 -11.61 17.74 3.96
C LYS A 28 -11.52 16.50 3.09
N ARG A 29 -12.02 16.63 1.87
CA ARG A 29 -11.90 15.58 0.85
C ARG A 29 -10.51 15.65 0.22
N GLU A 30 -9.90 14.49 0.01
CA GLU A 30 -8.60 14.41 -0.64
C GLU A 30 -8.51 13.16 -1.50
N GLN A 31 -7.63 13.20 -2.49
CA GLN A 31 -7.38 12.04 -3.31
C GLN A 31 -6.59 11.00 -2.54
N THR A 32 -6.97 9.74 -2.71
CA THR A 32 -6.36 8.60 -2.01
C THR A 32 -5.91 7.56 -3.01
N LYS A 33 -4.70 7.07 -2.83
CA LYS A 33 -4.19 5.92 -3.58
C LYS A 33 -4.05 4.75 -2.62
N ILE A 34 -4.61 3.61 -3.01
CA ILE A 34 -4.55 2.39 -2.22
C ILE A 34 -3.78 1.34 -3.00
N PHE A 35 -2.80 0.72 -2.36
CA PHE A 35 -2.18 -0.49 -2.89
C PHE A 35 -2.68 -1.67 -2.09
N TYR A 36 -3.30 -2.61 -2.78
CA TYR A 36 -3.92 -3.78 -2.18
C TYR A 36 -3.20 -5.05 -2.64
N LEU A 37 -2.90 -5.92 -1.69
CA LEU A 37 -2.24 -7.18 -1.95
C LEU A 37 -2.79 -8.25 -1.01
N GLU A 38 -3.03 -9.44 -1.53
CA GLU A 38 -3.32 -10.61 -0.71
C GLU A 38 -2.09 -11.52 -0.67
N CYS A 39 -1.84 -12.12 0.49
CA CYS A 39 -0.73 -13.05 0.66
C CYS A 39 -1.13 -14.15 1.62
N GLU A 40 -0.32 -15.22 1.65
CA GLU A 40 -0.51 -16.29 2.60
C GLU A 40 -0.07 -15.88 4.00
N ASP A 41 -0.65 -16.50 5.03
CA ASP A 41 -0.34 -16.18 6.43
C ASP A 41 1.15 -16.21 6.73
N ARG A 42 1.88 -17.17 6.16
CA ARG A 42 3.33 -17.31 6.37
C ARG A 42 4.14 -16.15 5.82
N GLU A 43 3.57 -15.37 4.91
CA GLU A 43 4.24 -14.24 4.26
C GLU A 43 3.98 -12.91 4.93
N VAL A 44 3.05 -12.85 5.90
CA VAL A 44 2.55 -11.59 6.45
C VAL A 44 3.66 -10.77 7.09
N GLU A 45 4.54 -11.38 7.89
CA GLU A 45 5.62 -10.63 8.55
C GLU A 45 6.55 -9.98 7.55
N ASP A 46 6.96 -10.72 6.52
CA ASP A 46 7.85 -10.19 5.48
C ASP A 46 7.16 -9.10 4.68
N MET A 47 5.89 -9.28 4.37
CA MET A 47 5.09 -8.26 3.65
C MET A 47 4.94 -6.99 4.47
N LEU A 48 4.71 -7.10 5.78
CA LEU A 48 4.60 -5.93 6.65
C LEU A 48 5.92 -5.16 6.73
N LEU A 49 7.05 -5.85 6.81
CA LEU A 49 8.36 -5.20 6.77
C LEU A 49 8.56 -4.44 5.47
N THR A 50 8.22 -5.06 4.35
CA THR A 50 8.31 -4.41 3.04
C THR A 50 7.39 -3.20 2.94
N PHE A 51 6.14 -3.33 3.39
CA PHE A 51 5.21 -2.21 3.39
C PHE A 51 5.67 -1.07 4.29
N ASN A 52 6.26 -1.37 5.44
CA ASN A 52 6.79 -0.33 6.31
C ASN A 52 7.90 0.47 5.62
N CYS A 53 8.77 -0.20 4.88
CA CYS A 53 9.82 0.48 4.11
C CYS A 53 9.22 1.35 3.00
N ILE A 54 8.23 0.84 2.28
CA ILE A 54 7.54 1.58 1.22
C ILE A 54 6.81 2.78 1.80
N ALA A 55 6.12 2.60 2.93
CA ALA A 55 5.41 3.68 3.59
C ALA A 55 6.35 4.79 4.05
N ALA A 56 7.50 4.42 4.59
CA ALA A 56 8.50 5.41 5.01
C ALA A 56 9.03 6.22 3.81
N ALA A 57 9.30 5.54 2.70
CA ALA A 57 9.75 6.19 1.47
C ALA A 57 8.67 7.13 0.92
N TYR A 58 7.41 6.70 0.95
CA TYR A 58 6.29 7.51 0.49
C TYR A 58 6.13 8.77 1.32
N ARG A 59 6.15 8.63 2.65
CA ARG A 59 6.05 9.79 3.56
C ARG A 59 7.13 10.82 3.27
N LYS A 60 8.35 10.36 3.07
CA LYS A 60 9.48 11.22 2.81
C LYS A 60 9.35 11.93 1.45
N GLN A 61 9.03 11.18 0.40
CA GLN A 61 8.97 11.71 -0.95
C GLN A 61 7.81 12.67 -1.16
N PHE A 62 6.65 12.37 -0.59
CA PHE A 62 5.44 13.15 -0.78
C PHE A 62 5.09 14.01 0.43
N ARG A 63 5.95 14.08 1.42
CA ARG A 63 5.81 14.89 2.63
C ARG A 63 4.49 14.65 3.35
N GLN A 64 4.15 13.38 3.51
CA GLN A 64 2.95 12.96 4.21
C GLN A 64 3.22 12.75 5.69
N ASP A 65 2.25 13.09 6.54
CA ASP A 65 2.35 12.89 7.98
C ASP A 65 2.34 11.40 8.33
N SER A 66 1.54 10.63 7.61
CA SER A 66 1.41 9.20 7.87
C SER A 66 0.93 8.45 6.64
N VAL A 67 1.13 7.15 6.64
CA VAL A 67 0.58 6.21 5.66
C VAL A 67 -0.09 5.10 6.43
N LEU A 68 -1.35 4.83 6.11
CA LEU A 68 -2.07 3.72 6.73
C LEU A 68 -1.61 2.40 6.13
N VAL A 69 -1.13 1.50 6.99
CA VAL A 69 -0.88 0.11 6.63
C VAL A 69 -1.79 -0.75 7.49
N SER A 70 -2.60 -1.58 6.86
CA SER A 70 -3.53 -2.44 7.58
C SER A 70 -3.49 -3.85 7.03
N GLN A 71 -3.89 -4.80 7.84
CA GLN A 71 -4.07 -6.17 7.40
C GLN A 71 -5.38 -6.72 7.93
N VAL A 72 -6.02 -7.55 7.13
CA VAL A 72 -7.23 -8.25 7.52
C VAL A 72 -7.11 -9.70 7.06
N GLN A 73 -7.69 -10.61 7.86
CA GLN A 73 -7.83 -11.98 7.41
C GLN A 73 -8.98 -12.07 6.41
N THR A 74 -8.74 -12.82 5.35
CA THR A 74 -9.74 -13.00 4.31
C THR A 74 -9.64 -14.40 3.74
N ASN A 75 -10.69 -14.82 3.06
CA ASN A 75 -10.68 -16.04 2.28
C ASN A 75 -10.85 -15.67 0.83
N ALA A 76 -9.89 -16.09 -0.01
CA ALA A 76 -9.93 -15.79 -1.43
C ALA A 76 -9.51 -17.01 -2.22
N ILE A 77 -10.16 -17.21 -3.36
CA ILE A 77 -9.80 -18.24 -4.33
C ILE A 77 -9.84 -17.67 -5.73
N PHE A 78 -9.03 -18.22 -6.60
CA PHE A 78 -9.15 -17.97 -8.04
C PHE A 78 -10.12 -18.99 -8.63
N ILE A 79 -11.12 -18.50 -9.31
CA ILE A 79 -12.16 -19.35 -9.91
C ILE A 79 -11.94 -19.53 -11.41
#